data_a7ef8c81d1fda08e598f84dd0fd03e60
#
_entry.id   a7ef8c81d1fda08e598f84dd0fd03e60
#
_cell.length_a   1.000
_cell.length_b   1.000
_cell.length_c   1.000
_cell.angle_alpha   90.00
_cell.angle_beta   90.00
_cell.angle_gamma   90.00
#
_symmetry.space_group_name_H-M   'P 1'
#
loop_
_entity.id
_entity.type
_entity.pdbx_description
1 polymer ?
#
loop_
_entity_poly.entity_id
_entity_poly.type
_entity_poly.pdbx_seq_one_letter_code
_entity_poly.pdbx_strand_id
1 'polypeptide(L)'
;THAEGRETISNGSATHAEGYKTTASGKYTHTEGSFTNASGDNGHAEGNLTTATGVNSHAEGRQTIASGSASHAEGRQTTASGAQSHAEGWLSIASGFTSHAEGYTTIASGSYSHAEGHFSTASNDYTHAEGNQTTASGSASHAEGIGSMAIGNYSHAEGNTSVSVGTSSHAEGDVT
;
A
#
# COMPACT_ATOMS: atom_id res chain seq x y z
N THR A 1 -5.27 20.96 21.83
CA THR A 1 -4.80 21.30 20.47
C THR A 1 -3.54 22.16 20.56
N HIS A 2 -2.58 21.86 19.71
CA HIS A 2 -1.36 22.64 19.58
C HIS A 2 -1.04 22.79 18.10
N ALA A 3 -0.76 24.02 17.65
CA ALA A 3 -0.36 24.31 16.28
C ALA A 3 0.91 25.15 16.30
N GLU A 4 1.99 24.68 15.64
CA GLU A 4 3.27 25.36 15.58
C GLU A 4 3.79 25.38 14.14
N GLY A 5 4.19 26.57 13.67
CA GLY A 5 4.71 26.74 12.33
C GLY A 5 3.92 27.74 11.50
N ARG A 6 4.02 27.61 10.16
CA ARG A 6 3.39 28.55 9.23
C ARG A 6 2.20 27.94 8.53
N GLU A 7 1.04 28.57 8.64
CA GLU A 7 -0.22 28.13 8.04
C GLU A 7 -0.64 26.72 8.52
N THR A 8 -0.36 26.41 9.81
CA THR A 8 -0.76 25.13 10.44
C THR A 8 -2.16 25.24 11.05
N ILE A 9 -2.90 24.15 11.00
CA ILE A 9 -4.27 24.05 11.54
C ILE A 9 -4.37 22.84 12.46
N SER A 10 -4.74 23.07 13.73
CA SER A 10 -4.99 22.03 14.73
C SER A 10 -6.37 22.27 15.32
N ASN A 11 -7.42 21.68 14.74
CA ASN A 11 -8.81 21.94 15.12
C ASN A 11 -9.60 20.72 15.61
N GLY A 12 -9.02 19.54 15.58
CA GLY A 12 -9.58 18.35 16.21
C GLY A 12 -9.38 18.33 17.73
N SER A 13 -9.95 17.35 18.44
CA SER A 13 -9.75 17.18 19.87
C SER A 13 -8.42 16.52 20.19
N ALA A 14 -7.58 17.12 21.05
CA ALA A 14 -6.25 16.64 21.45
C ALA A 14 -5.34 16.38 20.22
N THR A 15 -5.25 17.37 19.33
CA THR A 15 -4.44 17.30 18.10
C THR A 15 -3.16 18.13 18.21
N HIS A 16 -2.17 17.74 17.43
CA HIS A 16 -0.90 18.45 17.27
C HIS A 16 -0.58 18.62 15.79
N ALA A 17 -0.23 19.84 15.38
CA ALA A 17 0.15 20.15 14.01
C ALA A 17 1.39 21.05 14.02
N GLU A 18 2.48 20.63 13.34
CA GLU A 18 3.69 21.44 13.22
C GLU A 18 4.24 21.44 11.79
N GLY A 19 4.94 22.56 11.42
CA GLY A 19 5.58 22.69 10.13
C GLY A 19 4.95 23.72 9.19
N TYR A 20 4.79 23.40 7.91
CA TYR A 20 4.25 24.31 6.90
C TYR A 20 3.01 23.74 6.21
N LYS A 21 1.89 24.45 6.33
CA LYS A 21 0.59 24.03 5.75
C LYS A 21 0.16 22.63 6.18
N THR A 22 0.28 22.32 7.46
CA THR A 22 -0.14 21.05 8.04
C THR A 22 -1.54 21.19 8.64
N THR A 23 -2.34 20.13 8.58
CA THR A 23 -3.71 20.12 9.10
C THR A 23 -3.98 18.87 9.92
N ALA A 24 -4.25 19.03 11.21
CA ALA A 24 -4.68 17.97 12.14
C ALA A 24 -6.14 18.22 12.53
N SER A 25 -7.09 17.47 11.95
CA SER A 25 -8.53 17.72 12.12
C SER A 25 -9.33 16.56 12.71
N GLY A 26 -8.84 15.34 12.65
CA GLY A 26 -9.42 14.21 13.39
C GLY A 26 -9.15 14.31 14.89
N LYS A 27 -9.72 13.44 15.72
CA LYS A 27 -9.39 13.37 17.15
C LYS A 27 -8.06 12.65 17.35
N TYR A 28 -7.24 13.16 18.29
CA TYR A 28 -5.95 12.55 18.64
C TYR A 28 -4.98 12.44 17.47
N THR A 29 -5.05 13.34 16.49
CA THR A 29 -4.20 13.32 15.30
C THR A 29 -2.91 14.11 15.51
N HIS A 30 -1.89 13.69 14.78
CA HIS A 30 -0.60 14.37 14.68
C HIS A 30 -0.22 14.61 13.23
N THR A 31 0.25 15.83 12.92
CA THR A 31 0.81 16.15 11.60
C THR A 31 2.11 16.93 11.75
N GLU A 32 3.13 16.52 10.99
CA GLU A 32 4.37 17.28 10.90
C GLU A 32 4.93 17.33 9.49
N GLY A 33 5.74 18.36 9.19
CA GLY A 33 6.40 18.51 7.90
C GLY A 33 5.77 19.57 7.01
N SER A 34 5.47 19.24 5.75
CA SER A 34 4.99 20.22 4.76
C SER A 34 3.83 19.69 3.93
N PHE A 35 2.71 20.40 3.93
CA PHE A 35 1.47 20.01 3.25
C PHE A 35 0.93 18.65 3.73
N THR A 36 1.02 18.35 5.02
CA THR A 36 0.53 17.11 5.60
C THR A 36 -0.89 17.26 6.13
N ASN A 37 -1.68 16.20 6.05
CA ASN A 37 -3.07 16.20 6.50
C ASN A 37 -3.42 14.91 7.26
N ALA A 38 -3.86 15.03 8.52
CA ALA A 38 -4.41 13.92 9.28
C ALA A 38 -5.86 14.24 9.68
N SER A 39 -6.82 13.61 9.02
CA SER A 39 -8.26 13.83 9.26
C SER A 39 -8.99 12.62 9.83
N GLY A 40 -8.42 11.41 9.73
CA GLY A 40 -8.95 10.23 10.43
C GLY A 40 -8.64 10.28 11.92
N ASP A 41 -9.54 9.84 12.80
CA ASP A 41 -9.28 9.75 14.24
C ASP A 41 -8.04 8.87 14.53
N ASN A 42 -7.16 9.31 15.44
CA ASN A 42 -5.84 8.71 15.73
C ASN A 42 -4.90 8.62 14.50
N GLY A 43 -5.11 9.49 13.50
CA GLY A 43 -4.28 9.52 12.30
C GLY A 43 -2.95 10.24 12.54
N HIS A 44 -1.89 9.78 11.87
CA HIS A 44 -0.57 10.40 11.86
C HIS A 44 -0.11 10.63 10.43
N ALA A 45 0.31 11.87 10.11
CA ALA A 45 0.84 12.22 8.80
C ALA A 45 2.13 13.04 8.94
N GLU A 46 3.24 12.52 8.41
CA GLU A 46 4.54 13.21 8.46
C GLU A 46 5.25 13.22 7.10
N GLY A 47 6.08 14.25 6.87
CA GLY A 47 6.86 14.37 5.65
C GLY A 47 6.38 15.45 4.69
N ASN A 48 6.19 15.13 3.40
CA ASN A 48 5.80 16.11 2.39
C ASN A 48 4.62 15.64 1.53
N LEU A 49 3.52 16.37 1.53
CA LEU A 49 2.30 16.05 0.80
C LEU A 49 1.69 14.69 1.23
N THR A 50 1.76 14.36 2.51
CA THR A 50 1.23 13.11 3.05
C THR A 50 -0.18 13.28 3.59
N THR A 51 -0.97 12.21 3.53
CA THR A 51 -2.39 12.27 3.91
C THR A 51 -2.80 11.00 4.66
N ALA A 52 -3.25 11.14 5.91
CA ALA A 52 -3.79 10.07 6.75
C ALA A 52 -5.28 10.34 7.03
N THR A 53 -6.17 9.70 6.26
CA THR A 53 -7.62 9.89 6.36
C THR A 53 -8.36 8.72 6.99
N GLY A 54 -7.75 7.55 7.02
CA GLY A 54 -8.31 6.39 7.71
C GLY A 54 -8.24 6.53 9.23
N VAL A 55 -9.15 5.92 9.95
CA VAL A 55 -9.06 5.82 11.41
C VAL A 55 -7.85 4.94 11.78
N ASN A 56 -7.02 5.39 12.73
CA ASN A 56 -5.77 4.74 13.13
C ASN A 56 -4.76 4.58 11.95
N SER A 57 -4.79 5.46 10.97
CA SER A 57 -3.90 5.37 9.81
C SER A 57 -2.60 6.16 10.02
N HIS A 58 -1.54 5.72 9.32
CA HIS A 58 -0.25 6.38 9.32
C HIS A 58 0.26 6.59 7.90
N ALA A 59 0.65 7.83 7.58
CA ALA A 59 1.22 8.18 6.27
C ALA A 59 2.52 8.95 6.46
N GLU A 60 3.64 8.40 5.96
CA GLU A 60 4.95 9.05 6.07
C GLU A 60 5.72 9.07 4.74
N GLY A 61 6.62 10.04 4.60
CA GLY A 61 7.46 10.15 3.40
C GLY A 61 7.01 11.25 2.45
N ARG A 62 6.83 10.95 1.15
CA ARG A 62 6.50 11.95 0.14
C ARG A 62 5.32 11.54 -0.74
N GLN A 63 4.25 12.34 -0.73
CA GLN A 63 3.04 12.10 -1.52
C GLN A 63 2.38 10.74 -1.21
N THR A 64 2.38 10.34 0.05
CA THR A 64 1.80 9.08 0.50
C THR A 64 0.37 9.28 1.00
N ILE A 65 -0.45 8.26 0.82
CA ILE A 65 -1.87 8.29 1.22
C ILE A 65 -2.22 7.03 2.00
N ALA A 66 -2.61 7.19 3.26
CA ALA A 66 -3.16 6.13 4.10
C ALA A 66 -4.64 6.41 4.36
N SER A 67 -5.53 5.81 3.57
CA SER A 67 -6.97 6.07 3.64
C SER A 67 -7.80 4.92 4.19
N GLY A 68 -7.27 3.70 4.21
CA GLY A 68 -7.89 2.57 4.88
C GLY A 68 -7.87 2.71 6.41
N SER A 69 -8.80 2.09 7.11
CA SER A 69 -8.73 2.01 8.57
C SER A 69 -7.54 1.14 9.00
N ALA A 70 -6.75 1.61 9.95
CA ALA A 70 -5.51 0.98 10.41
C ALA A 70 -4.50 0.69 9.27
N SER A 71 -4.50 1.54 8.24
CA SER A 71 -3.58 1.42 7.11
C SER A 71 -2.28 2.18 7.34
N HIS A 72 -1.20 1.73 6.70
CA HIS A 72 0.11 2.39 6.72
C HIS A 72 0.64 2.59 5.30
N ALA A 73 1.06 3.82 4.99
CA ALA A 73 1.67 4.16 3.71
C ALA A 73 2.98 4.90 3.93
N GLU A 74 4.10 4.34 3.48
CA GLU A 74 5.41 4.95 3.61
C GLU A 74 6.20 4.97 2.29
N GLY A 75 7.20 5.85 2.20
CA GLY A 75 8.04 5.96 1.02
C GLY A 75 7.63 7.09 0.09
N ARG A 76 7.46 6.82 -1.22
CA ARG A 76 7.16 7.86 -2.21
C ARG A 76 5.99 7.48 -3.11
N GLN A 77 4.95 8.32 -3.11
CA GLN A 77 3.76 8.13 -3.95
C GLN A 77 3.06 6.79 -3.72
N THR A 78 3.08 6.30 -2.49
CA THR A 78 2.43 5.04 -2.10
C THR A 78 1.00 5.30 -1.64
N THR A 79 0.14 4.30 -1.80
CA THR A 79 -1.25 4.38 -1.38
C THR A 79 -1.69 3.11 -0.67
N ALA A 80 -2.06 3.24 0.60
CA ALA A 80 -2.67 2.17 1.41
C ALA A 80 -4.15 2.51 1.63
N SER A 81 -5.02 1.97 0.78
CA SER A 81 -6.47 2.27 0.80
C SER A 81 -7.33 1.13 1.34
N GLY A 82 -6.82 -0.09 1.36
CA GLY A 82 -7.49 -1.20 2.04
C GLY A 82 -7.47 -1.04 3.55
N ALA A 83 -8.47 -1.54 4.26
CA ALA A 83 -8.40 -1.60 5.71
C ALA A 83 -7.29 -2.57 6.14
N GLN A 84 -6.47 -2.18 7.13
CA GLN A 84 -5.31 -2.92 7.63
C GLN A 84 -4.25 -3.19 6.54
N SER A 85 -4.22 -2.36 5.48
CA SER A 85 -3.24 -2.51 4.39
C SER A 85 -1.94 -1.76 4.67
N HIS A 86 -0.86 -2.22 4.03
CA HIS A 86 0.45 -1.60 4.09
C HIS A 86 1.01 -1.40 2.68
N ALA A 87 1.45 -0.17 2.37
CA ALA A 87 2.08 0.15 1.09
C ALA A 87 3.41 0.88 1.32
N GLU A 88 4.51 0.32 0.82
CA GLU A 88 5.84 0.92 0.97
C GLU A 88 6.64 0.94 -0.34
N GLY A 89 7.71 1.75 -0.36
CA GLY A 89 8.58 1.88 -1.51
C GLY A 89 8.21 3.03 -2.43
N TRP A 90 8.09 2.81 -3.74
CA TRP A 90 7.76 3.85 -4.71
C TRP A 90 6.62 3.45 -5.64
N LEU A 91 5.53 4.26 -5.68
CA LEU A 91 4.33 4.04 -6.50
C LEU A 91 3.58 2.74 -6.17
N SER A 92 3.79 2.17 -4.99
CA SER A 92 3.12 0.93 -4.58
C SER A 92 1.70 1.21 -4.08
N ILE A 93 0.77 0.29 -4.37
CA ILE A 93 -0.65 0.42 -4.02
C ILE A 93 -1.13 -0.84 -3.31
N ALA A 94 -1.58 -0.70 -2.06
CA ALA A 94 -2.22 -1.75 -1.29
C ALA A 94 -3.70 -1.38 -1.08
N SER A 95 -4.60 -1.97 -1.88
CA SER A 95 -6.02 -1.63 -1.86
C SER A 95 -6.93 -2.75 -1.36
N GLY A 96 -6.44 -3.97 -1.28
CA GLY A 96 -7.16 -5.09 -0.69
C GLY A 96 -7.23 -5.01 0.85
N PHE A 97 -8.20 -5.68 1.45
CA PHE A 97 -8.26 -5.84 2.90
C PHE A 97 -7.04 -6.63 3.39
N THR A 98 -6.32 -6.11 4.37
CA THR A 98 -5.09 -6.72 4.93
C THR A 98 -4.06 -7.06 3.83
N SER A 99 -3.94 -6.22 2.80
CA SER A 99 -2.99 -6.40 1.70
C SER A 99 -1.67 -5.70 1.98
N HIS A 100 -0.58 -6.19 1.36
CA HIS A 100 0.75 -5.60 1.45
C HIS A 100 1.36 -5.41 0.06
N ALA A 101 1.84 -4.20 -0.23
CA ALA A 101 2.51 -3.87 -1.48
C ALA A 101 3.84 -3.17 -1.20
N GLU A 102 4.98 -3.79 -1.60
CA GLU A 102 6.31 -3.24 -1.39
C GLU A 102 7.17 -3.25 -2.66
N GLY A 103 8.07 -2.27 -2.79
CA GLY A 103 8.98 -2.19 -3.91
C GLY A 103 8.65 -1.04 -4.88
N TYR A 104 8.72 -1.29 -6.18
CA TYR A 104 8.50 -0.28 -7.22
C TYR A 104 7.29 -0.60 -8.09
N THR A 105 6.26 0.24 -8.02
CA THR A 105 5.03 0.11 -8.84
C THR A 105 4.35 -1.25 -8.65
N THR A 106 4.27 -1.70 -7.40
CA THR A 106 3.59 -2.96 -7.06
C THR A 106 2.13 -2.71 -6.71
N ILE A 107 1.27 -3.69 -6.98
CA ILE A 107 -0.16 -3.58 -6.72
C ILE A 107 -0.66 -4.82 -5.99
N ALA A 108 -1.15 -4.64 -4.76
CA ALA A 108 -1.82 -5.67 -3.98
C ALA A 108 -3.29 -5.28 -3.81
N SER A 109 -4.18 -5.80 -4.68
CA SER A 109 -5.58 -5.42 -4.71
C SER A 109 -6.56 -6.48 -4.19
N GLY A 110 -6.15 -7.73 -4.12
CA GLY A 110 -6.94 -8.79 -3.48
C GLY A 110 -6.88 -8.70 -1.96
N SER A 111 -7.87 -9.23 -1.26
CA SER A 111 -7.83 -9.37 0.19
C SER A 111 -6.74 -10.38 0.59
N TYR A 112 -5.96 -10.06 1.63
CA TYR A 112 -4.84 -10.88 2.09
C TYR A 112 -3.79 -11.14 1.00
N SER A 113 -3.67 -10.22 0.03
CA SER A 113 -2.69 -10.32 -1.06
C SER A 113 -1.38 -9.65 -0.69
N HIS A 114 -0.29 -10.15 -1.29
CA HIS A 114 1.05 -9.58 -1.17
C HIS A 114 1.69 -9.41 -2.55
N ALA A 115 2.19 -8.21 -2.83
CA ALA A 115 2.91 -7.90 -4.08
C ALA A 115 4.24 -7.23 -3.74
N GLU A 116 5.36 -7.84 -4.18
CA GLU A 116 6.69 -7.30 -3.93
C GLU A 116 7.58 -7.29 -5.18
N GLY A 117 8.62 -6.43 -5.15
CA GLY A 117 9.59 -6.34 -6.22
C GLY A 117 9.33 -5.19 -7.19
N HIS A 118 9.26 -5.47 -8.49
CA HIS A 118 9.20 -4.46 -9.56
C HIS A 118 8.07 -4.75 -10.55
N PHE A 119 7.04 -3.89 -10.62
CA PHE A 119 5.83 -4.06 -11.44
C PHE A 119 5.04 -5.33 -11.16
N SER A 120 5.12 -5.89 -9.96
CA SER A 120 4.38 -7.10 -9.59
C SER A 120 2.94 -6.77 -9.20
N THR A 121 2.00 -7.67 -9.54
CA THR A 121 0.58 -7.48 -9.28
C THR A 121 -0.06 -8.72 -8.66
N ALA A 122 -0.62 -8.57 -7.46
CA ALA A 122 -1.41 -9.57 -6.74
C ALA A 122 -2.87 -9.09 -6.70
N SER A 123 -3.72 -9.59 -7.63
CA SER A 123 -5.00 -8.96 -7.92
C SER A 123 -6.24 -9.65 -7.34
N ASN A 124 -6.11 -10.87 -6.85
CA ASN A 124 -7.21 -11.61 -6.26
C ASN A 124 -6.90 -12.01 -4.81
N ASP A 125 -7.88 -12.58 -4.10
CA ASP A 125 -7.75 -12.93 -2.69
C ASP A 125 -6.69 -14.02 -2.46
N TYR A 126 -5.89 -13.85 -1.38
CA TYR A 126 -4.82 -14.75 -0.96
C TYR A 126 -3.71 -14.94 -1.99
N THR A 127 -3.51 -13.96 -2.90
CA THR A 127 -2.46 -14.04 -3.93
C THR A 127 -1.13 -13.51 -3.43
N HIS A 128 -0.05 -14.08 -3.99
CA HIS A 128 1.31 -13.58 -3.81
C HIS A 128 2.00 -13.41 -5.17
N ALA A 129 2.55 -12.23 -5.41
CA ALA A 129 3.30 -11.93 -6.64
C ALA A 129 4.64 -11.28 -6.27
N GLU A 130 5.76 -11.96 -6.58
CA GLU A 130 7.10 -11.48 -6.27
C GLU A 130 8.05 -11.52 -7.48
N GLY A 131 8.98 -10.56 -7.53
CA GLY A 131 9.98 -10.50 -8.60
C GLY A 131 9.79 -9.33 -9.55
N ASN A 132 9.92 -9.57 -10.87
CA ASN A 132 9.86 -8.52 -11.88
C ASN A 132 8.73 -8.79 -12.88
N GLN A 133 7.73 -7.90 -12.94
CA GLN A 133 6.57 -7.99 -13.85
C GLN A 133 5.75 -9.26 -13.66
N THR A 134 5.66 -9.77 -12.45
CA THR A 134 4.88 -10.96 -12.13
C THR A 134 3.41 -10.64 -11.89
N THR A 135 2.53 -11.59 -12.18
CA THR A 135 1.09 -11.41 -11.98
C THR A 135 0.45 -12.65 -11.35
N ALA A 136 -0.10 -12.52 -10.15
CA ALA A 136 -0.91 -13.53 -9.50
C ALA A 136 -2.37 -13.08 -9.52
N SER A 137 -3.20 -13.70 -10.39
CA SER A 137 -4.59 -13.29 -10.60
C SER A 137 -5.64 -14.38 -10.33
N GLY A 138 -5.25 -15.63 -10.20
CA GLY A 138 -6.12 -16.68 -9.67
C GLY A 138 -6.25 -16.57 -8.15
N SER A 139 -7.38 -16.91 -7.56
CA SER A 139 -7.50 -16.94 -6.09
C SER A 139 -6.51 -17.92 -5.47
N ALA A 140 -5.83 -17.51 -4.41
CA ALA A 140 -4.77 -18.26 -3.74
C ALA A 140 -3.64 -18.73 -4.70
N SER A 141 -3.32 -17.91 -5.71
CA SER A 141 -2.24 -18.20 -6.65
C SER A 141 -0.95 -17.50 -6.24
N HIS A 142 0.19 -18.04 -6.73
CA HIS A 142 1.52 -17.51 -6.51
C HIS A 142 2.28 -17.39 -7.82
N ALA A 143 2.86 -16.20 -8.07
CA ALA A 143 3.70 -15.92 -9.24
C ALA A 143 5.04 -15.35 -8.80
N GLU A 144 6.16 -15.98 -9.22
CA GLU A 144 7.51 -15.52 -8.89
C GLU A 144 8.45 -15.52 -10.09
N GLY A 145 9.53 -14.74 -10.00
CA GLY A 145 10.56 -14.65 -11.03
C GLY A 145 10.41 -13.46 -11.95
N ILE A 146 10.44 -13.66 -13.28
CA ILE A 146 10.38 -12.58 -14.28
C ILE A 146 9.23 -12.82 -15.25
N GLY A 147 8.25 -11.92 -15.29
CA GLY A 147 7.14 -12.00 -16.25
C GLY A 147 6.21 -13.19 -16.06
N SER A 148 6.33 -13.93 -14.96
CA SER A 148 5.50 -15.11 -14.70
C SER A 148 4.08 -14.75 -14.33
N MET A 149 3.10 -15.56 -14.75
CA MET A 149 1.68 -15.32 -14.58
C MET A 149 0.96 -16.54 -14.02
N ALA A 150 0.43 -16.44 -12.79
CA ALA A 150 -0.41 -17.45 -12.15
C ALA A 150 -1.89 -17.02 -12.26
N ILE A 151 -2.62 -17.55 -13.26
CA ILE A 151 -3.97 -17.16 -13.64
C ILE A 151 -5.02 -18.09 -13.04
N GLY A 152 -4.72 -19.38 -12.97
CA GLY A 152 -5.63 -20.38 -12.41
C GLY A 152 -5.77 -20.24 -10.89
N ASN A 153 -6.93 -20.60 -10.33
CA ASN A 153 -7.07 -20.67 -8.87
C ASN A 153 -6.13 -21.73 -8.30
N TYR A 154 -5.48 -21.44 -7.15
CA TYR A 154 -4.50 -22.33 -6.51
C TYR A 154 -3.32 -22.68 -7.42
N SER A 155 -3.02 -21.85 -8.43
CA SER A 155 -1.94 -22.09 -9.37
C SER A 155 -0.64 -21.47 -8.90
N HIS A 156 0.49 -22.03 -9.40
CA HIS A 156 1.83 -21.52 -9.16
C HIS A 156 2.57 -21.37 -10.50
N ALA A 157 3.20 -20.21 -10.70
CA ALA A 157 4.03 -19.94 -11.87
C ALA A 157 5.36 -19.36 -11.42
N GLU A 158 6.48 -20.06 -11.75
CA GLU A 158 7.83 -19.63 -11.38
C GLU A 158 8.81 -19.66 -12.55
N GLY A 159 9.84 -18.81 -12.48
CA GLY A 159 10.89 -18.74 -13.48
C GLY A 159 10.80 -17.54 -14.41
N ASN A 160 11.00 -17.72 -15.71
CA ASN A 160 11.00 -16.66 -16.69
C ASN A 160 9.84 -16.82 -17.69
N THR A 161 8.87 -15.90 -17.63
CA THR A 161 7.66 -15.87 -18.48
C THR A 161 6.81 -17.15 -18.44
N SER A 162 6.84 -17.86 -17.31
CA SER A 162 6.01 -19.04 -17.09
C SER A 162 4.54 -18.66 -16.89
N VAL A 163 3.60 -19.42 -17.47
CA VAL A 163 2.17 -19.13 -17.39
C VAL A 163 1.39 -20.35 -16.93
N SER A 164 0.75 -20.25 -15.75
CA SER A 164 -0.07 -21.30 -15.13
C SER A 164 -1.54 -20.92 -15.17
N VAL A 165 -2.34 -21.53 -16.08
CA VAL A 165 -3.76 -21.14 -16.32
C VAL A 165 -4.78 -22.10 -15.72
N GLY A 166 -4.42 -23.34 -15.49
CA GLY A 166 -5.32 -24.34 -14.92
C GLY A 166 -5.51 -24.20 -13.42
N THR A 167 -6.66 -24.62 -12.90
CA THR A 167 -6.86 -24.73 -11.46
C THR A 167 -5.85 -25.73 -10.86
N SER A 168 -5.18 -25.36 -9.77
CA SER A 168 -4.15 -26.17 -9.10
C SER A 168 -3.01 -26.59 -10.03
N SER A 169 -2.74 -25.80 -11.09
CA SER A 169 -1.63 -26.07 -12.01
C SER A 169 -0.35 -25.44 -11.52
N HIS A 170 0.78 -26.03 -11.97
CA HIS A 170 2.11 -25.50 -11.73
C HIS A 170 2.85 -25.40 -13.07
N ALA A 171 3.50 -24.26 -13.29
CA ALA A 171 4.37 -24.01 -14.44
C ALA A 171 5.70 -23.45 -13.94
N GLU A 172 6.80 -24.13 -14.27
CA GLU A 172 8.15 -23.71 -13.89
C GLU A 172 9.10 -23.70 -15.08
N GLY A 173 10.13 -22.88 -15.00
CA GLY A 173 11.20 -22.87 -16.02
C GLY A 173 11.22 -21.61 -16.86
N ASP A 174 11.65 -21.75 -18.10
CA ASP A 174 11.84 -20.67 -19.04
C ASP A 174 10.82 -20.80 -20.19
N VAL A 175 9.89 -19.83 -20.30
CA VAL A 175 8.82 -19.81 -21.31
C VAL A 175 7.96 -21.09 -21.31
N THR A 176 7.25 -21.36 -20.22
CA THR A 176 6.34 -22.51 -20.08
C THR A 176 4.88 -22.12 -19.85
#